data_577e353b31585c1d75d1fb7e3c5761e4
#
_entry.id   577e353b31585c1d75d1fb7e3c5761e4
#
_cell.length_a   1.000
_cell.length_b   1.000
_cell.length_c   1.000
_cell.angle_alpha   90.00
_cell.angle_beta   90.00
_cell.angle_gamma   90.00
#
_symmetry.space_group_name_H-M   'P 1'
#
loop_
_entity.id
_entity.type
_entity.pdbx_description
1 polymer ?
#
loop_
_entity_poly.entity_id
_entity_poly.type
_entity_poly.pdbx_seq_one_letter_code
_entity_poly.pdbx_strand_id
1 'polypeptide(L)'
;LEIVVSNTTEAGIAYTQGDSQFDQVPPNSFPAKLTRVLYERYTAFKGAADKGLVILSCELIDNNGKELQKCCNNYAKDWNLDAAFIDWMNNANTFCSTLVDRIVPGRIRDPKEMAALEEANGYTDKALDVGEVFGVWVIEGPDGLEDKLPFKKAGVNVMVVPDVTPYKKRKVRILNGAHTGFVLGAYLAGFDIVRDCMHNDTIRGFMNKMLHELSLIHI
;
A
#
# COMPACT_ATOMS: atom_id res chain seq x y z
N LEU A 1 10.65 6.85 16.49
CA LEU A 1 9.71 6.29 15.53
C LEU A 1 8.31 6.72 15.91
N GLU A 2 7.57 7.29 14.97
CA GLU A 2 6.18 7.74 15.16
C GLU A 2 5.26 7.12 14.09
N ILE A 3 5.84 6.84 12.93
CA ILE A 3 5.12 6.32 11.76
C ILE A 3 5.81 5.05 11.27
N VAL A 4 5.02 4.05 10.91
CA VAL A 4 5.44 2.84 10.20
C VAL A 4 4.72 2.82 8.86
N VAL A 5 5.44 2.60 7.77
CA VAL A 5 4.87 2.39 6.44
C VAL A 5 5.22 0.99 5.99
N SER A 6 4.25 0.24 5.51
CA SER A 6 4.47 -1.08 4.93
C SER A 6 4.01 -1.14 3.48
N ASN A 7 4.78 -1.83 2.64
CA ASN A 7 4.46 -2.13 1.25
C ASN A 7 5.19 -3.42 0.85
N THR A 8 4.77 -4.52 1.44
CA THR A 8 5.45 -5.83 1.44
C THR A 8 4.94 -6.79 0.36
N THR A 9 4.13 -6.35 -0.56
CA THR A 9 3.34 -7.12 -1.53
C THR A 9 2.03 -7.69 -0.97
N GLU A 10 1.16 -8.20 -1.83
CA GLU A 10 -0.14 -8.78 -1.44
C GLU A 10 0.00 -9.96 -0.47
N ALA A 11 1.09 -10.72 -0.59
CA ALA A 11 1.38 -11.88 0.27
C ALA A 11 2.06 -11.50 1.59
N GLY A 12 2.49 -10.25 1.77
CA GLY A 12 3.28 -9.83 2.92
C GLY A 12 2.47 -9.64 4.21
N ILE A 13 1.17 -9.36 4.10
CA ILE A 13 0.24 -9.32 5.24
C ILE A 13 -0.43 -10.70 5.34
N ALA A 14 0.28 -11.62 5.95
CA ALA A 14 -0.19 -12.97 6.20
C ALA A 14 0.20 -13.45 7.60
N TYR A 15 -0.64 -14.31 8.16
CA TYR A 15 -0.37 -15.01 9.41
C TYR A 15 -0.34 -16.51 9.15
N THR A 16 0.68 -17.16 9.64
CA THR A 16 0.79 -18.62 9.66
C THR A 16 1.17 -19.05 11.07
N GLN A 17 0.35 -19.88 11.70
CA GLN A 17 0.58 -20.34 13.06
C GLN A 17 1.94 -21.06 13.16
N GLY A 18 2.76 -20.65 14.12
CA GLY A 18 4.05 -21.27 14.42
C GLY A 18 5.19 -20.97 13.44
N ASP A 19 4.98 -20.11 12.42
CA ASP A 19 6.04 -19.76 11.46
C ASP A 19 7.14 -18.88 12.06
N SER A 20 6.83 -18.18 13.14
CA SER A 20 7.75 -17.27 13.84
C SER A 20 7.66 -17.47 15.35
N GLN A 21 8.81 -17.64 15.99
CA GLN A 21 8.89 -17.69 17.45
C GLN A 21 9.16 -16.30 18.02
N PHE A 22 8.74 -16.06 19.27
CA PHE A 22 8.92 -14.75 19.92
C PHE A 22 10.38 -14.34 20.08
N ASP A 23 11.27 -15.27 20.40
CA ASP A 23 12.71 -15.07 20.58
C ASP A 23 13.52 -15.13 19.27
N GLN A 24 12.88 -15.46 18.16
CA GLN A 24 13.53 -15.49 16.84
C GLN A 24 13.91 -14.08 16.38
N VAL A 25 15.15 -13.89 15.91
CA VAL A 25 15.68 -12.59 15.47
C VAL A 25 16.31 -12.73 14.08
N PRO A 26 15.73 -12.11 13.05
CA PRO A 26 14.39 -11.54 13.03
C PRO A 26 13.29 -12.60 12.92
N PRO A 27 12.04 -12.31 13.30
CA PRO A 27 10.89 -13.15 12.95
C PRO A 27 10.72 -13.29 11.43
N ASN A 28 10.07 -14.36 10.96
CA ASN A 28 10.02 -14.66 9.53
C ASN A 28 9.10 -13.68 8.76
N SER A 29 7.86 -13.46 9.21
CA SER A 29 6.90 -12.63 8.50
C SER A 29 6.96 -11.16 8.91
N PHE A 30 6.49 -10.26 8.05
CA PHE A 30 6.41 -8.83 8.37
C PHE A 30 5.45 -8.56 9.56
N PRO A 31 4.23 -9.13 9.63
CA PRO A 31 3.37 -8.92 10.80
C PRO A 31 3.99 -9.40 12.11
N ALA A 32 4.75 -10.51 12.09
CA ALA A 32 5.48 -10.98 13.26
C ALA A 32 6.57 -9.99 13.70
N LYS A 33 7.34 -9.45 12.74
CA LYS A 33 8.34 -8.40 13.00
C LYS A 33 7.70 -7.16 13.61
N LEU A 34 6.58 -6.71 13.05
CA LEU A 34 5.86 -5.55 13.57
C LEU A 34 5.34 -5.81 14.99
N THR A 35 4.76 -6.98 15.26
CA THR A 35 4.28 -7.36 16.60
C THR A 35 5.42 -7.31 17.60
N ARG A 36 6.60 -7.81 17.22
CA ARG A 36 7.80 -7.76 18.07
C ARG A 36 8.25 -6.31 18.34
N VAL A 37 8.28 -5.47 17.33
CA VAL A 37 8.62 -4.04 17.48
C VAL A 37 7.63 -3.33 18.40
N LEU A 38 6.33 -3.60 18.25
CA LEU A 38 5.29 -3.05 19.11
C LEU A 38 5.44 -3.51 20.56
N TYR A 39 5.79 -4.78 20.79
CA TYR A 39 6.03 -5.32 22.14
C TYR A 39 7.26 -4.67 22.80
N GLU A 40 8.36 -4.54 22.09
CA GLU A 40 9.57 -3.86 22.61
C GLU A 40 9.26 -2.39 22.95
N ARG A 41 8.47 -1.73 22.09
CA ARG A 41 8.03 -0.35 22.34
C ARG A 41 7.12 -0.25 23.57
N TYR A 42 6.13 -1.13 23.69
CA TYR A 42 5.25 -1.22 24.84
C TYR A 42 6.06 -1.36 26.14
N THR A 43 7.02 -2.27 26.14
CA THR A 43 7.90 -2.52 27.30
C THR A 43 8.77 -1.30 27.61
N ALA A 44 9.43 -0.71 26.61
CA ALA A 44 10.32 0.44 26.79
C ALA A 44 9.58 1.68 27.33
N PHE A 45 8.35 1.91 26.90
CA PHE A 45 7.52 3.03 27.33
C PHE A 45 6.48 2.66 28.40
N LYS A 46 6.57 1.46 28.96
CA LYS A 46 5.70 0.97 30.06
C LYS A 46 4.20 1.10 29.75
N GLY A 47 3.82 0.84 28.51
CA GLY A 47 2.44 0.89 28.06
C GLY A 47 1.82 2.29 27.97
N ALA A 48 2.61 3.36 27.91
CA ALA A 48 2.11 4.70 27.81
C ALA A 48 1.27 4.89 26.52
N ALA A 49 0.03 5.34 26.65
CA ALA A 49 -0.93 5.44 25.55
C ALA A 49 -0.51 6.47 24.48
N ASP A 50 0.21 7.53 24.86
CA ASP A 50 0.74 8.55 23.96
C ASP A 50 1.96 8.10 23.14
N LYS A 51 2.42 6.87 23.35
CA LYS A 51 3.57 6.27 22.66
C LYS A 51 3.17 5.27 21.57
N GLY A 52 1.90 5.21 21.20
CA GLY A 52 1.42 4.47 20.03
C GLY A 52 2.02 4.98 18.73
N LEU A 53 1.89 4.19 17.67
CA LEU A 53 2.38 4.49 16.31
C LEU A 53 1.22 4.68 15.35
N VAL A 54 1.45 5.47 14.30
CA VAL A 54 0.61 5.48 13.10
C VAL A 54 1.19 4.45 12.13
N ILE A 55 0.39 3.47 11.73
CA ILE A 55 0.81 2.35 10.88
C ILE A 55 0.02 2.44 9.58
N LEU A 56 0.72 2.71 8.47
CA LEU A 56 0.18 2.94 7.15
C LEU A 56 0.46 1.72 6.27
N SER A 57 -0.56 0.90 6.00
CA SER A 57 -0.43 -0.29 5.16
C SER A 57 -0.72 0.07 3.71
N CYS A 58 0.24 -0.19 2.79
CA CYS A 58 0.15 0.15 1.37
C CYS A 58 0.01 -1.09 0.46
N GLU A 59 -0.11 -2.28 1.04
CA GLU A 59 -0.29 -3.53 0.30
C GLU A 59 -1.62 -3.55 -0.45
N LEU A 60 -1.64 -4.12 -1.67
CA LEU A 60 -2.82 -4.12 -2.55
C LEU A 60 -3.85 -5.21 -2.17
N ILE A 61 -4.23 -5.25 -0.90
CA ILE A 61 -5.29 -6.13 -0.39
C ILE A 61 -6.43 -5.30 0.23
N ASP A 62 -7.59 -5.93 0.39
CA ASP A 62 -8.74 -5.29 1.04
C ASP A 62 -8.47 -5.08 2.53
N ASN A 63 -8.80 -3.89 3.04
CA ASN A 63 -8.66 -3.55 4.46
C ASN A 63 -7.24 -3.83 5.01
N ASN A 64 -6.21 -3.53 4.23
CA ASN A 64 -4.81 -3.86 4.53
C ASN A 64 -4.38 -3.51 5.95
N GLY A 65 -4.76 -2.35 6.49
CA GLY A 65 -4.48 -1.97 7.88
C GLY A 65 -5.17 -2.85 8.91
N LYS A 66 -6.45 -3.17 8.69
CA LYS A 66 -7.24 -4.05 9.57
C LYS A 66 -6.73 -5.49 9.52
N GLU A 67 -6.37 -5.99 8.34
CA GLU A 67 -5.77 -7.33 8.19
C GLU A 67 -4.38 -7.40 8.84
N LEU A 68 -3.56 -6.36 8.72
CA LEU A 68 -2.28 -6.29 9.43
C LEU A 68 -2.48 -6.32 10.95
N GLN A 69 -3.41 -5.53 11.48
CA GLN A 69 -3.76 -5.54 12.92
C GLN A 69 -4.20 -6.92 13.38
N LYS A 70 -5.04 -7.59 12.60
CA LYS A 70 -5.50 -8.97 12.87
C LYS A 70 -4.33 -9.97 12.90
N CYS A 71 -3.40 -9.90 11.94
CA CYS A 71 -2.19 -10.71 11.94
C CYS A 71 -1.35 -10.47 13.20
N CYS A 72 -1.12 -9.21 13.59
CA CYS A 72 -0.38 -8.87 14.80
C CYS A 72 -1.06 -9.44 16.06
N ASN A 73 -2.39 -9.36 16.15
CA ASN A 73 -3.16 -9.96 17.25
C ASN A 73 -3.00 -11.48 17.32
N ASN A 74 -2.93 -12.16 16.17
CA ASN A 74 -2.73 -13.60 16.14
C ASN A 74 -1.32 -13.97 16.64
N TYR A 75 -0.27 -13.27 16.21
CA TYR A 75 1.08 -13.49 16.73
C TYR A 75 1.18 -13.18 18.23
N ALA A 76 0.55 -12.11 18.70
CA ALA A 76 0.54 -11.79 20.13
C ALA A 76 -0.12 -12.91 20.97
N LYS A 77 -1.16 -13.54 20.45
CA LYS A 77 -1.81 -14.70 21.09
C LYS A 77 -0.93 -15.95 21.04
N ASP A 78 -0.34 -16.29 19.89
CA ASP A 78 0.55 -17.44 19.73
C ASP A 78 1.76 -17.36 20.67
N TRP A 79 2.27 -16.16 20.88
CA TRP A 79 3.40 -15.91 21.79
C TRP A 79 2.97 -15.75 23.25
N ASN A 80 1.67 -15.93 23.56
CA ASN A 80 1.11 -15.77 24.90
C ASN A 80 1.47 -14.45 25.57
N LEU A 81 1.47 -13.36 24.80
CA LEU A 81 1.76 -12.03 25.33
C LEU A 81 0.62 -11.50 26.21
N ASP A 82 0.97 -10.62 27.14
CA ASP A 82 0.04 -10.08 28.13
C ASP A 82 -1.18 -9.42 27.52
N ALA A 83 -2.35 -9.58 28.14
CA ALA A 83 -3.58 -8.94 27.74
C ALA A 83 -3.45 -7.40 27.73
N ALA A 84 -2.68 -6.83 28.65
CA ALA A 84 -2.40 -5.39 28.71
C ALA A 84 -1.62 -4.90 27.47
N PHE A 85 -0.68 -5.70 26.96
CA PHE A 85 -0.01 -5.40 25.71
C PHE A 85 -0.99 -5.46 24.52
N ILE A 86 -1.82 -6.49 24.44
CA ILE A 86 -2.80 -6.65 23.36
C ILE A 86 -3.77 -5.46 23.35
N ASP A 87 -4.22 -5.03 24.52
CA ASP A 87 -5.08 -3.85 24.67
C ASP A 87 -4.36 -2.58 24.19
N TRP A 88 -3.13 -2.35 24.65
CA TRP A 88 -2.31 -1.22 24.20
C TRP A 88 -2.05 -1.26 22.69
N MET A 89 -1.73 -2.43 22.13
CA MET A 89 -1.50 -2.59 20.70
C MET A 89 -2.73 -2.16 19.87
N ASN A 90 -3.92 -2.50 20.35
CA ASN A 90 -5.16 -2.21 19.65
C ASN A 90 -5.68 -0.77 19.85
N ASN A 91 -5.41 -0.15 21.00
CA ASN A 91 -6.01 1.13 21.36
C ASN A 91 -5.05 2.32 21.33
N ALA A 92 -3.75 2.11 21.53
CA ALA A 92 -2.75 3.17 21.47
C ALA A 92 -2.18 3.37 20.05
N ASN A 93 -2.23 2.38 19.19
CA ASN A 93 -1.74 2.47 17.82
C ASN A 93 -2.89 2.69 16.83
N THR A 94 -2.60 3.38 15.73
CA THR A 94 -3.56 3.63 14.66
C THR A 94 -3.16 2.80 13.44
N PHE A 95 -3.86 1.70 13.18
CA PHE A 95 -3.68 0.88 11.98
C PHE A 95 -4.56 1.45 10.85
N CYS A 96 -3.94 2.08 9.88
CA CYS A 96 -4.62 2.72 8.77
C CYS A 96 -4.67 1.80 7.55
N SER A 97 -5.88 1.55 7.04
CA SER A 97 -6.04 1.01 5.70
C SER A 97 -5.79 2.10 4.69
N THR A 98 -5.04 1.80 3.62
CA THR A 98 -4.73 2.80 2.61
C THR A 98 -4.92 2.28 1.19
N LEU A 99 -5.08 3.20 0.26
CA LEU A 99 -5.06 2.97 -1.17
C LEU A 99 -3.92 3.79 -1.76
N VAL A 100 -2.97 3.12 -2.42
CA VAL A 100 -1.91 3.76 -3.20
C VAL A 100 -2.10 3.47 -4.68
N ASP A 101 -1.79 4.45 -5.53
CA ASP A 101 -1.79 4.27 -6.98
C ASP A 101 -0.69 5.13 -7.60
N ARG A 102 0.34 4.47 -8.10
CA ARG A 102 1.45 5.01 -8.89
C ARG A 102 2.14 3.85 -9.60
N ILE A 103 2.39 3.97 -10.90
CA ILE A 103 3.17 2.99 -11.63
C ILE A 103 4.65 3.27 -11.39
N VAL A 104 5.37 2.25 -10.91
CA VAL A 104 6.82 2.23 -10.71
C VAL A 104 7.36 1.02 -11.47
N PRO A 105 7.78 1.21 -12.74
CA PRO A 105 8.17 0.09 -13.62
C PRO A 105 9.55 -0.51 -13.31
N GLY A 106 10.28 0.07 -12.39
CA GLY A 106 11.62 -0.36 -12.02
C GLY A 106 12.73 0.50 -12.61
N ARG A 107 13.97 0.04 -12.46
CA ARG A 107 15.19 0.74 -12.89
C ARG A 107 15.23 0.93 -14.41
N ILE A 108 15.80 2.04 -14.87
CA ILE A 108 16.10 2.30 -16.28
C ILE A 108 16.93 1.14 -16.82
N ARG A 109 16.45 0.51 -17.91
CA ARG A 109 17.07 -0.69 -18.50
C ARG A 109 18.13 -0.34 -19.57
N ASP A 110 18.04 0.85 -20.19
CA ASP A 110 19.03 1.31 -21.15
C ASP A 110 20.32 1.75 -20.44
N PRO A 111 21.46 1.06 -20.67
CA PRO A 111 22.73 1.41 -20.03
C PRO A 111 23.25 2.81 -20.38
N LYS A 112 22.93 3.31 -21.57
CA LYS A 112 23.39 4.65 -22.02
C LYS A 112 22.61 5.76 -21.29
N GLU A 113 21.28 5.58 -21.20
CA GLU A 113 20.43 6.51 -20.48
C GLU A 113 20.80 6.52 -18.98
N MET A 114 21.07 5.34 -18.41
CA MET A 114 21.51 5.20 -17.03
C MET A 114 22.85 5.89 -16.78
N ALA A 115 23.85 5.68 -17.65
CA ALA A 115 25.15 6.30 -17.51
C ALA A 115 25.08 7.85 -17.62
N ALA A 116 24.29 8.36 -18.55
CA ALA A 116 24.09 9.80 -18.70
C ALA A 116 23.44 10.44 -17.45
N LEU A 117 22.50 9.72 -16.81
CA LEU A 117 21.86 10.18 -15.59
C LEU A 117 22.81 10.13 -14.38
N GLU A 118 23.63 9.09 -14.26
CA GLU A 118 24.66 8.98 -13.22
C GLU A 118 25.74 10.07 -13.37
N GLU A 119 26.14 10.36 -14.59
CA GLU A 119 27.07 11.47 -14.88
C GLU A 119 26.46 12.82 -14.49
N ALA A 120 25.21 13.08 -14.89
CA ALA A 120 24.50 14.32 -14.57
C ALA A 120 24.32 14.52 -13.05
N ASN A 121 24.08 13.45 -12.31
CA ASN A 121 23.92 13.46 -10.86
C ASN A 121 25.25 13.54 -10.10
N GLY A 122 26.35 13.14 -10.72
CA GLY A 122 27.67 13.06 -10.10
C GLY A 122 27.86 11.89 -9.12
N TYR A 123 26.95 10.91 -9.12
CA TYR A 123 27.03 9.71 -8.30
C TYR A 123 26.25 8.54 -8.92
N THR A 124 26.61 7.32 -8.53
CA THR A 124 25.88 6.10 -8.87
C THR A 124 24.89 5.75 -7.77
N ASP A 125 23.62 5.61 -8.13
CA ASP A 125 22.55 5.17 -7.22
C ASP A 125 22.02 3.80 -7.64
N LYS A 126 22.33 2.77 -6.84
CA LYS A 126 21.86 1.41 -7.08
C LYS A 126 20.38 1.21 -6.80
N ALA A 127 19.76 2.09 -6.04
CA ALA A 127 18.35 2.10 -5.69
C ALA A 127 17.51 3.05 -6.57
N LEU A 128 18.14 3.68 -7.58
CA LEU A 128 17.41 4.53 -8.52
C LEU A 128 16.30 3.76 -9.21
N ASP A 129 15.11 4.35 -9.20
CA ASP A 129 13.92 3.78 -9.83
C ASP A 129 13.16 4.86 -10.62
N VAL A 130 12.28 4.43 -11.51
CA VAL A 130 11.43 5.29 -12.33
C VAL A 130 10.00 5.19 -11.82
N GLY A 131 9.33 6.32 -11.70
CA GLY A 131 7.92 6.39 -11.36
C GLY A 131 7.20 7.36 -12.29
N GLU A 132 5.92 7.09 -12.56
CA GLU A 132 5.09 8.05 -13.27
C GLU A 132 4.88 9.33 -12.43
N VAL A 133 4.57 10.45 -13.12
CA VAL A 133 4.30 11.73 -12.45
C VAL A 133 3.03 11.65 -11.60
N PHE A 134 2.03 10.89 -12.06
CA PHE A 134 0.81 10.66 -11.30
C PHE A 134 1.11 9.86 -10.03
N GLY A 135 0.40 10.21 -8.97
CA GLY A 135 0.38 9.43 -7.73
C GLY A 135 -0.74 9.89 -6.84
N VAL A 136 -1.37 8.96 -6.16
CA VAL A 136 -2.40 9.23 -5.15
C VAL A 136 -2.23 8.30 -3.98
N TRP A 137 -2.41 8.84 -2.78
CA TRP A 137 -2.43 8.07 -1.55
C TRP A 137 -3.64 8.47 -0.72
N VAL A 138 -4.57 7.54 -0.52
CA VAL A 138 -5.76 7.72 0.31
C VAL A 138 -5.57 6.90 1.58
N ILE A 139 -5.67 7.56 2.72
CA ILE A 139 -5.43 6.98 4.05
C ILE A 139 -6.74 7.01 4.83
N GLU A 140 -7.24 5.84 5.25
CA GLU A 140 -8.36 5.74 6.18
C GLU A 140 -7.85 5.97 7.60
N GLY A 141 -8.37 6.99 8.27
CA GLY A 141 -7.91 7.32 9.61
C GLY A 141 -8.87 8.23 10.37
N PRO A 142 -8.64 8.42 11.67
CA PRO A 142 -9.43 9.30 12.50
C PRO A 142 -9.23 10.77 12.13
N ASP A 143 -10.18 11.60 12.54
CA ASP A 143 -10.07 13.05 12.42
C ASP A 143 -8.78 13.57 13.10
N GLY A 144 -8.13 14.52 12.48
CA GLY A 144 -6.88 15.11 12.96
C GLY A 144 -5.61 14.31 12.63
N LEU A 145 -5.73 13.16 11.95
CA LEU A 145 -4.55 12.40 11.50
C LEU A 145 -3.67 13.22 10.54
N GLU A 146 -4.27 14.10 9.75
CA GLU A 146 -3.53 14.99 8.82
C GLU A 146 -2.50 15.89 9.53
N ASP A 147 -2.73 16.24 10.79
CA ASP A 147 -1.78 17.07 11.55
C ASP A 147 -0.51 16.29 11.92
N LYS A 148 -0.64 14.97 12.08
CA LYS A 148 0.49 14.04 12.32
C LYS A 148 1.20 13.65 11.02
N LEU A 149 0.51 13.77 9.87
CA LEU A 149 0.98 13.37 8.55
C LEU A 149 1.09 14.60 7.62
N PRO A 150 2.17 15.38 7.69
CA PRO A 150 2.25 16.67 6.99
C PRO A 150 2.50 16.53 5.46
N PHE A 151 2.11 15.44 4.85
CA PHE A 151 2.32 15.14 3.42
C PHE A 151 1.65 16.16 2.50
N LYS A 152 0.43 16.57 2.81
CA LYS A 152 -0.31 17.59 2.06
C LYS A 152 0.39 18.96 2.11
N LYS A 153 0.97 19.32 3.26
CA LYS A 153 1.78 20.55 3.41
C LYS A 153 3.05 20.51 2.57
N ALA A 154 3.57 19.30 2.30
CA ALA A 154 4.72 19.07 1.44
C ALA A 154 4.35 18.96 -0.07
N GLY A 155 3.11 19.21 -0.44
CA GLY A 155 2.65 19.16 -1.85
C GLY A 155 2.43 17.74 -2.38
N VAL A 156 2.41 16.72 -1.52
CA VAL A 156 2.13 15.34 -1.92
C VAL A 156 0.63 15.13 -2.05
N ASN A 157 0.18 14.45 -3.11
CA ASN A 157 -1.23 14.14 -3.34
C ASN A 157 -1.71 13.02 -2.39
N VAL A 158 -1.98 13.41 -1.15
CA VAL A 158 -2.47 12.54 -0.07
C VAL A 158 -3.80 13.04 0.45
N MET A 159 -4.72 12.13 0.71
CA MET A 159 -6.01 12.40 1.32
C MET A 159 -6.16 11.54 2.57
N VAL A 160 -6.58 12.13 3.68
CA VAL A 160 -7.05 11.41 4.86
C VAL A 160 -8.57 11.42 4.85
N VAL A 161 -9.17 10.26 4.98
CA VAL A 161 -10.62 10.06 4.82
C VAL A 161 -11.15 9.12 5.92
N PRO A 162 -12.43 9.20 6.27
CA PRO A 162 -13.03 8.27 7.25
C PRO A 162 -13.23 6.86 6.69
N ASP A 163 -13.29 6.70 5.36
CA ASP A 163 -13.49 5.41 4.68
C ASP A 163 -12.80 5.41 3.30
N VAL A 164 -11.88 4.49 3.10
CA VAL A 164 -11.14 4.33 1.83
C VAL A 164 -11.93 3.56 0.78
N THR A 165 -13.00 2.86 1.16
CA THR A 165 -13.78 1.96 0.31
C THR A 165 -14.31 2.61 -0.97
N PRO A 166 -14.91 3.82 -0.96
CA PRO A 166 -15.40 4.46 -2.18
C PRO A 166 -14.29 4.74 -3.20
N TYR A 167 -13.12 5.18 -2.72
CA TYR A 167 -11.95 5.44 -3.56
C TYR A 167 -11.42 4.16 -4.20
N LYS A 168 -11.34 3.08 -3.40
CA LYS A 168 -10.91 1.77 -3.87
C LYS A 168 -11.87 1.19 -4.90
N LYS A 169 -13.17 1.23 -4.64
CA LYS A 169 -14.19 0.78 -5.61
C LYS A 169 -14.05 1.53 -6.92
N ARG A 170 -13.96 2.86 -6.89
CA ARG A 170 -13.77 3.68 -8.08
C ARG A 170 -12.51 3.28 -8.86
N LYS A 171 -11.36 3.18 -8.18
CA LYS A 171 -10.09 2.79 -8.81
C LYS A 171 -10.18 1.40 -9.45
N VAL A 172 -10.69 0.42 -8.72
CA VAL A 172 -10.78 -0.96 -9.20
C VAL A 172 -11.77 -1.08 -10.36
N ARG A 173 -12.93 -0.44 -10.30
CA ARG A 173 -13.97 -0.54 -11.34
C ARG A 173 -13.62 0.24 -12.60
N ILE A 174 -13.00 1.41 -12.46
CA ILE A 174 -12.66 2.24 -13.62
C ILE A 174 -11.29 1.82 -14.17
N LEU A 175 -10.21 1.99 -13.42
CA LEU A 175 -8.85 1.79 -13.93
C LEU A 175 -8.55 0.30 -14.17
N ASN A 176 -8.65 -0.52 -13.14
CA ASN A 176 -8.33 -1.94 -13.24
C ASN A 176 -9.36 -2.68 -14.10
N GLY A 177 -10.65 -2.37 -13.96
CA GLY A 177 -11.73 -2.95 -14.74
C GLY A 177 -11.60 -2.65 -16.23
N ALA A 178 -11.24 -1.42 -16.61
CA ALA A 178 -10.97 -1.08 -18.00
C ALA A 178 -9.85 -1.95 -18.56
N HIS A 179 -8.68 -1.95 -17.93
CA HIS A 179 -7.53 -2.75 -18.38
C HIS A 179 -7.88 -4.23 -18.53
N THR A 180 -8.50 -4.82 -17.51
CA THR A 180 -8.88 -6.24 -17.53
C THR A 180 -9.86 -6.54 -18.67
N GLY A 181 -10.78 -5.63 -18.96
CA GLY A 181 -11.84 -5.88 -19.92
C GLY A 181 -11.43 -5.70 -21.38
N PHE A 182 -10.52 -4.76 -21.71
CA PHE A 182 -10.23 -4.45 -23.11
C PHE A 182 -8.86 -4.91 -23.62
N VAL A 183 -7.86 -5.07 -22.73
CA VAL A 183 -6.45 -5.28 -23.12
C VAL A 183 -6.25 -6.50 -23.99
N LEU A 184 -6.89 -7.64 -23.68
CA LEU A 184 -6.73 -8.87 -24.47
C LEU A 184 -7.32 -8.70 -25.89
N GLY A 185 -8.51 -8.07 -26.00
CA GLY A 185 -9.12 -7.78 -27.30
C GLY A 185 -8.30 -6.79 -28.12
N ALA A 186 -7.76 -5.76 -27.48
CA ALA A 186 -6.90 -4.78 -28.10
C ALA A 186 -5.59 -5.40 -28.62
N TYR A 187 -4.95 -6.26 -27.82
CA TYR A 187 -3.75 -6.98 -28.24
C TYR A 187 -4.00 -7.88 -29.46
N LEU A 188 -5.11 -8.63 -29.45
CA LEU A 188 -5.49 -9.46 -30.62
C LEU A 188 -5.83 -8.61 -31.85
N ALA A 189 -6.24 -7.35 -31.69
CA ALA A 189 -6.44 -6.40 -32.75
C ALA A 189 -5.15 -5.68 -33.21
N GLY A 190 -3.98 -6.03 -32.66
CA GLY A 190 -2.68 -5.52 -33.05
C GLY A 190 -2.21 -4.27 -32.32
N PHE A 191 -2.74 -3.99 -31.13
CA PHE A 191 -2.29 -2.88 -30.29
C PHE A 191 -1.40 -3.35 -29.16
N ASP A 192 -0.19 -2.81 -29.07
CA ASP A 192 0.81 -3.21 -28.05
C ASP A 192 0.73 -2.32 -26.79
N ILE A 193 0.26 -1.11 -26.87
CA ILE A 193 0.18 -0.17 -25.74
C ILE A 193 -1.19 0.50 -25.61
N VAL A 194 -1.59 0.76 -24.38
CA VAL A 194 -2.90 1.35 -24.03
C VAL A 194 -3.12 2.72 -24.69
N ARG A 195 -2.07 3.54 -24.78
CA ARG A 195 -2.16 4.87 -25.39
C ARG A 195 -2.67 4.79 -26.84
N ASP A 196 -2.17 3.85 -27.61
CA ASP A 196 -2.56 3.69 -29.02
C ASP A 196 -4.00 3.18 -29.14
N CYS A 197 -4.43 2.34 -28.19
CA CYS A 197 -5.83 1.92 -28.08
C CYS A 197 -6.79 3.12 -27.91
N MET A 198 -6.38 4.13 -27.15
CA MET A 198 -7.21 5.30 -26.89
C MET A 198 -7.37 6.22 -28.13
N HIS A 199 -6.50 6.10 -29.11
CA HIS A 199 -6.59 6.79 -30.41
C HIS A 199 -7.39 6.00 -31.45
N ASN A 200 -7.77 4.75 -31.16
CA ASN A 200 -8.63 3.94 -32.03
C ASN A 200 -10.08 4.01 -31.56
N ASP A 201 -10.98 4.53 -32.42
CA ASP A 201 -12.38 4.75 -32.07
C ASP A 201 -13.13 3.46 -31.72
N THR A 202 -12.81 2.34 -32.36
CA THR A 202 -13.44 1.03 -32.11
C THR A 202 -13.07 0.51 -30.72
N ILE A 203 -11.78 0.51 -30.39
CA ILE A 203 -11.28 0.02 -29.08
C ILE A 203 -11.76 0.95 -27.96
N ARG A 204 -11.66 2.26 -28.17
CA ARG A 204 -12.15 3.26 -27.21
C ARG A 204 -13.67 3.15 -27.00
N GLY A 205 -14.44 2.95 -28.05
CA GLY A 205 -15.89 2.74 -27.98
C GLY A 205 -16.25 1.48 -27.21
N PHE A 206 -15.54 0.37 -27.48
CA PHE A 206 -15.71 -0.88 -26.73
C PHE A 206 -15.40 -0.69 -25.24
N MET A 207 -14.26 -0.07 -24.92
CA MET A 207 -13.88 0.19 -23.53
C MET A 207 -14.91 1.05 -22.79
N ASN A 208 -15.37 2.14 -23.42
CA ASN A 208 -16.37 3.03 -22.83
C ASN A 208 -17.69 2.30 -22.56
N LYS A 209 -18.16 1.51 -23.52
CA LYS A 209 -19.37 0.71 -23.35
C LYS A 209 -19.25 -0.29 -22.21
N MET A 210 -18.14 -1.02 -22.16
CA MET A 210 -17.86 -1.97 -21.07
C MET A 210 -17.79 -1.28 -19.72
N LEU A 211 -17.12 -0.12 -19.61
CA LEU A 211 -17.03 0.62 -18.35
C LEU A 211 -18.41 1.09 -17.88
N HIS A 212 -19.17 1.75 -18.74
CA HIS A 212 -20.42 2.38 -18.34
C HIS A 212 -21.59 1.42 -18.21
N GLU A 213 -21.63 0.36 -19.01
CA GLU A 213 -22.74 -0.59 -19.01
C GLU A 213 -22.50 -1.84 -18.14
N LEU A 214 -21.24 -2.19 -17.84
CA LEU A 214 -20.92 -3.41 -17.08
C LEU A 214 -20.16 -3.14 -15.78
N SER A 215 -19.15 -2.27 -15.80
CA SER A 215 -18.28 -2.08 -14.63
C SER A 215 -18.84 -1.09 -13.62
N LEU A 216 -19.28 0.10 -14.08
CA LEU A 216 -19.72 1.17 -13.17
C LEU A 216 -21.07 0.92 -12.52
N ILE A 217 -21.89 0.03 -13.07
CA ILE A 217 -23.18 -0.34 -12.45
C ILE A 217 -23.03 -1.07 -11.12
N HIS A 218 -21.82 -1.47 -10.75
CA HIS A 218 -21.50 -2.16 -9.51
C HIS A 218 -20.81 -1.29 -8.44
N ILE A 219 -20.80 0.04 -8.63
CA ILE A 219 -20.26 1.00 -7.66
C ILE A 219 -21.34 1.50 -6.72
#